data_8ecf08769fb922a8f74955ffd66661b3
#
_entry.id   8ecf08769fb922a8f74955ffd66661b3
#
_cell.length_a   1.000
_cell.length_b   1.000
_cell.length_c   1.000
_cell.angle_alpha   90.00
_cell.angle_beta   90.00
_cell.angle_gamma   90.00
#
_symmetry.space_group_name_H-M   'P 1'
#
loop_
_entity.id
_entity.type
_entity.pdbx_description
1 polymer ?
#
loop_
_entity_poly.entity_id
_entity_poly.type
_entity_poly.pdbx_seq_one_letter_code
_entity_poly.pdbx_strand_id
1 'polypeptide(L)'
;MKKATILLLIFLLAAADLSAQQGSGVYVGGHIRRERPATIEKLRNSGFTYVILFNVNVETDGTLTTDGETICRDGEYVFANEQPHYVDDVKALKQWPTGIERIEICIGGWGNESYSRIRDLINSEGTGPSSILYRNFKALKEAIPEIDAVNNDDEHCYDASTAVRFHVMMSTLGYKTTVAPYTNKPFWQNLVEQLNQSRPGACDRVLIQCYDGGAYNNPSDWALGNLPVHAGRTNYQSSMEESIAQMETWRNDNNVSGGFVWVYNDETWNLNKWASAINRIFPTHTTDEPAATFYSDNNFSGYAVSLPEGQYGTGELAAWGITDKDIASFRLQPGFELTAYTTADLTGTSKSWTDSEMARMGTWGNRLSSLKIEKVETPTAIETVGSEQPRTEQNAVYDVLGRRLPTGNRTAISVTKGRKQTQTATLH
;
A
#
# COMPACT_ATOMS: atom_id res chain seq x y z
N MET A 1 -31.91 7.55 16.22
CA MET A 1 -30.81 6.61 16.09
C MET A 1 -30.56 6.09 14.64
N LYS A 2 -31.58 5.72 13.85
CA LYS A 2 -31.37 5.21 12.47
C LYS A 2 -30.73 6.22 11.47
N LYS A 3 -30.98 7.53 11.59
CA LYS A 3 -30.42 8.56 10.69
C LYS A 3 -28.92 8.85 10.91
N ALA A 4 -28.42 8.72 12.13
CA ALA A 4 -27.01 8.93 12.45
C ALA A 4 -26.12 7.75 11.93
N THR A 5 -26.65 6.53 11.98
CA THR A 5 -25.92 5.35 11.48
C THR A 5 -25.78 5.35 9.96
N ILE A 6 -26.79 5.86 9.23
CA ILE A 6 -26.73 5.99 7.76
C ILE A 6 -25.73 7.08 7.34
N LEU A 7 -25.66 8.20 8.09
CA LEU A 7 -24.69 9.27 7.80
C LEU A 7 -23.24 8.81 8.05
N LEU A 8 -23.01 8.02 9.11
CA LEU A 8 -21.68 7.47 9.41
C LEU A 8 -21.22 6.44 8.36
N LEU A 9 -22.15 5.62 7.84
CA LEU A 9 -21.83 4.67 6.77
C LEU A 9 -21.49 5.37 5.45
N ILE A 10 -22.16 6.49 5.13
CA ILE A 10 -21.88 7.29 3.92
C ILE A 10 -20.52 7.98 4.05
N PHE A 11 -20.13 8.48 5.23
CA PHE A 11 -18.81 9.05 5.46
C PHE A 11 -17.67 8.02 5.41
N LEU A 12 -17.89 6.81 5.93
CA LEU A 12 -16.92 5.72 5.85
C LEU A 12 -16.74 5.21 4.41
N LEU A 13 -17.81 5.14 3.60
CA LEU A 13 -17.73 4.80 2.19
C LEU A 13 -17.00 5.90 1.39
N ALA A 14 -17.26 7.18 1.65
CA ALA A 14 -16.60 8.30 0.98
C ALA A 14 -15.08 8.39 1.34
N ALA A 15 -14.69 8.07 2.57
CA ALA A 15 -13.29 8.02 2.98
C ALA A 15 -12.54 6.85 2.34
N ALA A 16 -13.18 5.68 2.21
CA ALA A 16 -12.61 4.52 1.53
C ALA A 16 -12.44 4.77 0.02
N ASP A 17 -13.37 5.47 -0.63
CA ASP A 17 -13.27 5.84 -2.04
C ASP A 17 -12.15 6.87 -2.30
N LEU A 18 -11.91 7.81 -1.39
CA LEU A 18 -10.82 8.79 -1.55
C LEU A 18 -9.43 8.16 -1.45
N SER A 19 -9.22 7.22 -0.54
CA SER A 19 -7.94 6.52 -0.40
C SER A 19 -7.63 5.61 -1.61
N ALA A 20 -8.66 5.02 -2.23
CA ALA A 20 -8.51 4.23 -3.46
C ALA A 20 -8.16 5.07 -4.69
N GLN A 21 -8.32 6.40 -4.62
CA GLN A 21 -8.09 7.35 -5.74
C GLN A 21 -6.65 7.85 -5.81
N GLN A 22 -5.91 7.86 -4.71
CA GLN A 22 -4.52 8.32 -4.65
C GLN A 22 -3.56 7.15 -4.73
N GLY A 23 -2.27 7.43 -4.94
CA GLY A 23 -1.25 6.40 -4.81
C GLY A 23 -0.07 6.49 -5.75
N SER A 24 0.85 5.56 -5.55
CA SER A 24 2.05 5.39 -6.37
C SER A 24 2.10 4.01 -6.98
N GLY A 25 2.51 3.92 -8.25
CA GLY A 25 2.60 2.67 -8.96
C GLY A 25 3.91 2.43 -9.67
N VAL A 26 4.17 1.16 -9.97
CA VAL A 26 5.32 0.77 -10.77
C VAL A 26 4.96 -0.35 -11.74
N TYR A 27 5.39 -0.22 -12.99
CA TYR A 27 5.39 -1.33 -13.93
C TYR A 27 6.58 -2.25 -13.66
N VAL A 28 6.34 -3.56 -13.66
CA VAL A 28 7.35 -4.58 -13.39
C VAL A 28 7.39 -5.57 -14.54
N GLY A 29 8.53 -5.64 -15.20
CA GLY A 29 8.78 -6.60 -16.28
C GLY A 29 9.13 -8.01 -15.77
N GLY A 30 9.75 -8.80 -16.63
CA GLY A 30 10.07 -10.20 -16.37
C GLY A 30 10.97 -10.52 -15.17
N HIS A 31 11.53 -9.49 -14.49
CA HIS A 31 12.36 -9.65 -13.28
C HIS A 31 11.62 -10.33 -12.13
N ILE A 32 10.29 -10.14 -12.02
CA ILE A 32 9.47 -10.83 -11.00
C ILE A 32 9.58 -12.37 -11.08
N ARG A 33 9.92 -12.93 -12.25
CA ARG A 33 10.08 -14.35 -12.48
C ARG A 33 11.53 -14.79 -12.49
N ARG A 34 12.39 -13.98 -13.13
CA ARG A 34 13.80 -14.33 -13.42
C ARG A 34 14.73 -14.09 -12.24
N GLU A 35 14.41 -13.11 -11.40
CA GLU A 35 15.29 -12.65 -10.30
C GLU A 35 14.63 -12.80 -8.92
N ARG A 36 13.73 -13.75 -8.82
CA ARG A 36 13.14 -14.11 -7.53
C ARG A 36 14.16 -14.83 -6.60
N PRO A 37 14.05 -14.76 -5.25
CA PRO A 37 13.02 -14.00 -4.51
C PRO A 37 13.38 -12.51 -4.30
N ALA A 38 14.55 -12.08 -4.75
CA ALA A 38 15.07 -10.73 -4.48
C ALA A 38 14.13 -9.63 -4.99
N THR A 39 13.58 -9.79 -6.20
CA THR A 39 12.62 -8.82 -6.76
C THR A 39 11.34 -8.72 -5.91
N ILE A 40 10.83 -9.83 -5.40
CA ILE A 40 9.64 -9.84 -4.53
C ILE A 40 9.91 -9.06 -3.24
N GLU A 41 11.06 -9.27 -2.61
CA GLU A 41 11.46 -8.55 -1.42
C GLU A 41 11.64 -7.04 -1.69
N LYS A 42 12.31 -6.67 -2.78
CA LYS A 42 12.47 -5.27 -3.18
C LYS A 42 11.12 -4.58 -3.41
N LEU A 43 10.17 -5.23 -4.09
CA LEU A 43 8.83 -4.70 -4.33
C LEU A 43 8.05 -4.53 -3.04
N ARG A 44 8.04 -5.51 -2.15
CA ARG A 44 7.36 -5.44 -0.85
C ARG A 44 7.88 -4.31 0.01
N ASN A 45 9.20 -4.07 -0.01
CA ASN A 45 9.85 -3.00 0.74
C ASN A 45 9.88 -1.65 0.00
N SER A 46 9.30 -1.57 -1.21
CA SER A 46 9.36 -0.36 -2.04
C SER A 46 8.48 0.78 -1.52
N GLY A 47 7.28 0.45 -1.03
CA GLY A 47 6.25 1.43 -0.67
C GLY A 47 5.35 1.86 -1.82
N PHE A 48 5.50 1.33 -3.03
CA PHE A 48 4.49 1.49 -4.07
C PHE A 48 3.17 0.87 -3.60
N THR A 49 2.07 1.58 -3.82
CA THR A 49 0.75 1.12 -3.38
C THR A 49 0.07 0.22 -4.41
N TYR A 50 0.53 0.25 -5.65
CA TYR A 50 0.13 -0.72 -6.66
C TYR A 50 1.28 -1.11 -7.59
N VAL A 51 1.19 -2.35 -8.08
CA VAL A 51 2.16 -2.95 -9.00
C VAL A 51 1.43 -3.41 -10.25
N ILE A 52 2.00 -3.11 -11.42
CA ILE A 52 1.48 -3.53 -12.73
C ILE A 52 2.45 -4.53 -13.34
N LEU A 53 2.00 -5.77 -13.46
CA LEU A 53 2.80 -6.87 -14.04
C LEU A 53 2.77 -6.75 -15.56
N PHE A 54 3.89 -6.38 -16.14
CA PHE A 54 4.05 -6.18 -17.58
C PHE A 54 4.75 -7.40 -18.20
N ASN A 55 4.16 -8.09 -19.21
CA ASN A 55 2.80 -7.96 -19.65
C ASN A 55 2.18 -9.36 -19.87
N VAL A 56 0.90 -9.42 -20.01
CA VAL A 56 0.17 -10.60 -20.48
C VAL A 56 -0.20 -10.37 -21.95
N ASN A 57 0.24 -11.29 -22.81
CA ASN A 57 -0.11 -11.29 -24.23
C ASN A 57 -1.29 -12.23 -24.47
N VAL A 58 -2.13 -11.86 -25.43
CA VAL A 58 -3.18 -12.73 -25.96
C VAL A 58 -2.76 -13.20 -27.33
N GLU A 59 -2.67 -14.51 -27.51
CA GLU A 59 -2.32 -15.14 -28.78
C GLU A 59 -3.55 -15.28 -29.71
N THR A 60 -3.33 -15.63 -30.96
CA THR A 60 -4.41 -15.74 -31.98
C THR A 60 -5.45 -16.82 -31.62
N ASP A 61 -5.07 -17.84 -30.87
CA ASP A 61 -5.94 -18.89 -30.35
C ASP A 61 -6.52 -18.59 -28.96
N GLY A 62 -6.26 -17.39 -28.42
CA GLY A 62 -6.69 -16.96 -27.10
C GLY A 62 -5.80 -17.45 -25.94
N THR A 63 -4.72 -18.18 -26.22
CA THR A 63 -3.71 -18.53 -25.20
C THR A 63 -3.14 -17.27 -24.57
N LEU A 64 -3.00 -17.24 -23.24
CA LEU A 64 -2.35 -16.17 -22.51
C LEU A 64 -0.87 -16.50 -22.32
N THR A 65 0.01 -15.57 -22.69
CA THR A 65 1.47 -15.77 -22.59
C THR A 65 2.15 -14.56 -21.91
N THR A 66 3.38 -14.75 -21.46
CA THR A 66 4.29 -13.69 -21.02
C THR A 66 5.72 -14.05 -21.41
N ASP A 67 6.43 -13.17 -22.10
CA ASP A 67 7.79 -13.42 -22.63
C ASP A 67 7.92 -14.81 -23.37
N GLY A 68 6.86 -15.27 -24.04
CA GLY A 68 6.82 -16.54 -24.74
C GLY A 68 6.45 -17.77 -23.88
N GLU A 69 6.36 -17.62 -22.56
CA GLU A 69 5.90 -18.67 -21.64
C GLU A 69 4.37 -18.68 -21.55
N THR A 70 3.74 -19.87 -21.52
CA THR A 70 2.28 -20.00 -21.47
C THR A 70 1.74 -19.85 -20.06
N ILE A 71 0.84 -18.88 -19.86
CA ILE A 71 0.13 -18.66 -18.59
C ILE A 71 -1.14 -19.51 -18.51
N CYS A 72 -2.06 -19.33 -19.49
CA CYS A 72 -3.32 -20.08 -19.58
C CYS A 72 -3.58 -20.55 -20.98
N ARG A 73 -4.08 -21.77 -21.11
CA ARG A 73 -4.49 -22.38 -22.37
C ARG A 73 -5.74 -23.24 -22.16
N ASP A 74 -6.69 -23.19 -23.10
CA ASP A 74 -7.90 -24.02 -23.11
C ASP A 74 -8.76 -23.94 -21.83
N GLY A 75 -8.65 -22.84 -21.08
CA GLY A 75 -9.36 -22.63 -19.81
C GLY A 75 -8.63 -23.20 -18.59
N GLU A 76 -7.36 -23.54 -18.73
CA GLU A 76 -6.53 -24.05 -17.65
C GLU A 76 -5.33 -23.12 -17.40
N TYR A 77 -5.00 -22.91 -16.12
CA TYR A 77 -3.76 -22.25 -15.71
C TYR A 77 -2.62 -23.26 -15.73
N VAL A 78 -1.66 -23.07 -16.62
CA VAL A 78 -0.56 -24.02 -16.85
C VAL A 78 0.82 -23.45 -16.48
N PHE A 79 0.90 -22.19 -16.09
CA PHE A 79 2.15 -21.47 -15.83
C PHE A 79 2.99 -22.09 -14.71
N ALA A 80 2.36 -22.79 -13.76
CA ALA A 80 3.08 -23.52 -12.71
C ALA A 80 4.05 -24.59 -13.22
N ASN A 81 3.89 -25.06 -14.45
CA ASN A 81 4.82 -26.01 -15.07
C ASN A 81 6.19 -25.37 -15.36
N GLU A 82 6.22 -24.11 -15.71
CA GLU A 82 7.43 -23.35 -16.06
C GLU A 82 7.87 -22.45 -14.88
N GLN A 83 6.90 -21.89 -14.18
CA GLN A 83 7.09 -20.93 -13.07
C GLN A 83 6.36 -21.39 -11.80
N PRO A 84 6.84 -22.44 -11.11
CA PRO A 84 6.12 -23.09 -10.01
C PRO A 84 5.90 -22.17 -8.78
N HIS A 85 6.68 -21.11 -8.66
CA HIS A 85 6.59 -20.15 -7.54
C HIS A 85 5.76 -18.91 -7.86
N TYR A 86 5.34 -18.69 -9.11
CA TYR A 86 4.76 -17.43 -9.55
C TYR A 86 3.49 -17.04 -8.78
N VAL A 87 2.61 -17.99 -8.50
CA VAL A 87 1.39 -17.77 -7.72
C VAL A 87 1.73 -17.31 -6.31
N ASP A 88 2.64 -17.98 -5.62
CA ASP A 88 3.04 -17.64 -4.27
C ASP A 88 3.79 -16.29 -4.21
N ASP A 89 4.61 -16.02 -5.23
CA ASP A 89 5.33 -14.77 -5.35
C ASP A 89 4.38 -13.57 -5.54
N VAL A 90 3.35 -13.69 -6.41
CA VAL A 90 2.34 -12.65 -6.61
C VAL A 90 1.51 -12.45 -5.33
N LYS A 91 1.11 -13.54 -4.66
CA LYS A 91 0.43 -13.47 -3.35
C LYS A 91 1.27 -12.77 -2.30
N ALA A 92 2.57 -13.07 -2.25
CA ALA A 92 3.50 -12.48 -1.28
C ALA A 92 3.58 -10.95 -1.40
N LEU A 93 3.36 -10.37 -2.60
CA LEU A 93 3.37 -8.91 -2.78
C LEU A 93 2.38 -8.19 -1.88
N LYS A 94 1.22 -8.80 -1.56
CA LYS A 94 0.19 -8.23 -0.66
C LYS A 94 0.29 -8.72 0.79
N GLN A 95 1.26 -9.57 1.13
CA GLN A 95 1.42 -10.07 2.50
C GLN A 95 2.27 -9.10 3.33
N TRP A 96 1.80 -8.79 4.54
CA TRP A 96 2.56 -7.96 5.50
C TRP A 96 3.99 -8.49 5.73
N PRO A 97 5.03 -7.63 5.84
CA PRO A 97 4.98 -6.17 5.69
C PRO A 97 5.07 -5.74 4.22
N THR A 98 4.17 -4.89 3.77
CA THR A 98 4.19 -4.30 2.42
C THR A 98 3.27 -3.10 2.32
N GLY A 99 3.58 -2.15 1.44
CA GLY A 99 2.68 -1.06 1.06
C GLY A 99 1.77 -1.39 -0.13
N ILE A 100 1.92 -2.57 -0.75
CA ILE A 100 1.18 -2.93 -1.98
C ILE A 100 -0.23 -3.38 -1.62
N GLU A 101 -1.22 -2.62 -2.06
CA GLU A 101 -2.64 -2.89 -1.88
C GLU A 101 -3.30 -3.44 -3.15
N ARG A 102 -2.71 -3.16 -4.33
CA ARG A 102 -3.29 -3.51 -5.63
C ARG A 102 -2.26 -4.11 -6.57
N ILE A 103 -2.68 -5.17 -7.28
CA ILE A 103 -1.90 -5.82 -8.33
C ILE A 103 -2.72 -5.80 -9.62
N GLU A 104 -2.10 -5.34 -10.70
CA GLU A 104 -2.69 -5.31 -12.02
C GLU A 104 -1.85 -6.15 -13.00
N ILE A 105 -2.49 -6.72 -14.01
CA ILE A 105 -1.82 -7.25 -15.20
C ILE A 105 -1.98 -6.27 -16.36
N CYS A 106 -0.92 -5.96 -17.05
CA CYS A 106 -0.96 -5.14 -18.25
C CYS A 106 -1.21 -6.01 -19.48
N ILE A 107 -2.11 -5.58 -20.37
CA ILE A 107 -2.33 -6.16 -21.70
C ILE A 107 -2.08 -5.04 -22.70
N GLY A 108 -1.20 -5.30 -23.68
CA GLY A 108 -0.83 -4.32 -24.71
C GLY A 108 0.60 -3.84 -24.56
N GLY A 109 0.83 -2.59 -24.91
CA GLY A 109 2.12 -1.94 -25.03
C GLY A 109 2.57 -1.77 -26.47
N TRP A 110 3.63 -1.01 -26.67
CA TRP A 110 4.13 -0.69 -28.02
C TRP A 110 4.49 -1.93 -28.83
N GLY A 111 3.97 -2.01 -30.05
CA GLY A 111 4.19 -3.15 -30.96
C GLY A 111 3.46 -4.44 -30.56
N ASN A 112 2.55 -4.40 -29.57
CA ASN A 112 1.80 -5.55 -29.11
C ASN A 112 0.45 -5.69 -29.82
N GLU A 113 0.15 -6.87 -30.34
CA GLU A 113 -1.05 -7.19 -31.12
C GLU A 113 -2.21 -7.77 -30.28
N SER A 114 -2.08 -7.82 -28.96
CA SER A 114 -3.07 -8.49 -28.09
C SER A 114 -4.48 -7.92 -28.30
N TYR A 115 -4.66 -6.59 -28.40
CA TYR A 115 -5.99 -6.01 -28.60
C TYR A 115 -6.56 -6.29 -30.00
N SER A 116 -5.75 -6.38 -31.07
CA SER A 116 -6.19 -6.85 -32.37
C SER A 116 -6.69 -8.30 -32.31
N ARG A 117 -5.98 -9.17 -31.61
CA ARG A 117 -6.34 -10.58 -31.42
C ARG A 117 -7.59 -10.72 -30.53
N ILE A 118 -7.70 -9.94 -29.45
CA ILE A 118 -8.91 -9.85 -28.61
C ILE A 118 -10.12 -9.43 -29.45
N ARG A 119 -9.99 -8.40 -30.29
CA ARG A 119 -11.03 -7.95 -31.21
C ARG A 119 -11.52 -9.12 -32.10
N ASP A 120 -10.59 -9.82 -32.73
CA ASP A 120 -10.90 -10.89 -33.68
C ASP A 120 -11.56 -12.10 -32.98
N LEU A 121 -11.06 -12.49 -31.79
CA LEU A 121 -11.66 -13.54 -30.96
C LEU A 121 -13.07 -13.14 -30.47
N ILE A 122 -13.28 -11.89 -30.03
CA ILE A 122 -14.61 -11.43 -29.60
C ILE A 122 -15.60 -11.41 -30.77
N ASN A 123 -15.14 -11.06 -31.97
CA ASN A 123 -16.00 -11.04 -33.15
C ASN A 123 -16.37 -12.46 -33.62
N SER A 124 -15.53 -13.44 -33.39
CA SER A 124 -15.76 -14.85 -33.74
C SER A 124 -16.54 -15.62 -32.67
N GLU A 125 -16.18 -15.47 -31.39
CA GLU A 125 -16.69 -16.31 -30.29
C GLU A 125 -17.57 -15.55 -29.27
N GLY A 126 -17.53 -14.22 -29.30
CA GLY A 126 -18.18 -13.41 -28.28
C GLY A 126 -17.38 -13.33 -26.97
N THR A 127 -18.12 -13.03 -25.87
CA THR A 127 -17.55 -12.86 -24.51
C THR A 127 -18.26 -13.72 -23.46
N GLY A 128 -18.98 -14.75 -23.92
CA GLY A 128 -19.74 -15.66 -23.03
C GLY A 128 -18.83 -16.70 -22.37
N PRO A 129 -19.36 -17.47 -21.41
CA PRO A 129 -18.60 -18.48 -20.66
C PRO A 129 -17.93 -19.57 -21.51
N SER A 130 -18.40 -19.78 -22.73
CA SER A 130 -17.82 -20.75 -23.68
C SER A 130 -16.66 -20.17 -24.51
N SER A 131 -16.49 -18.85 -24.57
CA SER A 131 -15.40 -18.24 -25.34
C SER A 131 -14.04 -18.53 -24.68
N ILE A 132 -13.02 -18.63 -25.52
CA ILE A 132 -11.67 -18.94 -25.04
C ILE A 132 -11.13 -17.83 -24.10
N LEU A 133 -11.38 -16.56 -24.42
CA LEU A 133 -10.97 -15.44 -23.60
C LEU A 133 -11.59 -15.51 -22.19
N TYR A 134 -12.92 -15.76 -22.11
CA TYR A 134 -13.59 -15.90 -20.81
C TYR A 134 -12.96 -17.02 -19.99
N ARG A 135 -12.77 -18.21 -20.59
CA ARG A 135 -12.21 -19.38 -19.89
C ARG A 135 -10.78 -19.15 -19.40
N ASN A 136 -9.92 -18.57 -20.24
CA ASN A 136 -8.52 -18.35 -19.88
C ASN A 136 -8.35 -17.27 -18.81
N PHE A 137 -9.07 -16.12 -18.91
CA PHE A 137 -9.01 -15.11 -17.86
C PHE A 137 -9.69 -15.53 -16.56
N LYS A 138 -10.72 -16.40 -16.63
CA LYS A 138 -11.31 -17.03 -15.44
C LYS A 138 -10.29 -17.94 -14.76
N ALA A 139 -9.58 -18.80 -15.52
CA ALA A 139 -8.55 -19.68 -14.98
C ALA A 139 -7.41 -18.88 -14.32
N LEU A 140 -6.99 -17.79 -14.93
CA LEU A 140 -5.99 -16.87 -14.35
C LEU A 140 -6.48 -16.29 -13.02
N LYS A 141 -7.73 -15.77 -12.97
CA LYS A 141 -8.31 -15.20 -11.75
C LYS A 141 -8.48 -16.21 -10.62
N GLU A 142 -8.84 -17.44 -10.96
CA GLU A 142 -8.98 -18.53 -9.99
C GLU A 142 -7.60 -18.99 -9.45
N ALA A 143 -6.56 -18.99 -10.28
CA ALA A 143 -5.20 -19.31 -9.85
C ALA A 143 -4.57 -18.21 -9.00
N ILE A 144 -4.81 -16.93 -9.34
CA ILE A 144 -4.21 -15.76 -8.68
C ILE A 144 -5.32 -14.74 -8.38
N PRO A 145 -6.14 -14.96 -7.35
CA PRO A 145 -7.23 -14.06 -6.98
C PRO A 145 -6.74 -12.67 -6.52
N GLU A 146 -5.48 -12.52 -6.17
CA GLU A 146 -4.84 -11.27 -5.76
C GLU A 146 -4.70 -10.25 -6.91
N ILE A 147 -4.83 -10.67 -8.17
CA ILE A 147 -4.86 -9.73 -9.30
C ILE A 147 -6.19 -8.98 -9.30
N ASP A 148 -6.14 -7.68 -9.04
CA ASP A 148 -7.33 -6.83 -8.87
C ASP A 148 -7.85 -6.27 -10.18
N ALA A 149 -6.94 -5.98 -11.14
CA ALA A 149 -7.31 -5.26 -12.34
C ALA A 149 -6.54 -5.71 -13.58
N VAL A 150 -7.13 -5.37 -14.73
CA VAL A 150 -6.47 -5.38 -16.03
C VAL A 150 -6.17 -3.95 -16.41
N ASN A 151 -4.90 -3.67 -16.65
CA ASN A 151 -4.41 -2.44 -17.21
C ASN A 151 -4.47 -2.54 -18.74
N ASN A 152 -5.27 -1.70 -19.37
CA ASN A 152 -5.41 -1.60 -20.82
C ASN A 152 -4.36 -0.64 -21.36
N ASP A 153 -3.39 -1.17 -22.08
CA ASP A 153 -2.32 -0.44 -22.75
C ASP A 153 -2.41 -0.67 -24.29
N ASP A 154 -3.62 -0.48 -24.86
CA ASP A 154 -3.85 -0.59 -26.30
C ASP A 154 -3.19 0.58 -27.04
N GLU A 155 -2.08 0.30 -27.69
CA GLU A 155 -1.33 1.29 -28.47
C GLU A 155 -1.48 1.11 -29.99
N HIS A 156 -2.37 0.23 -30.43
CA HIS A 156 -2.42 -0.17 -31.84
C HIS A 156 -3.83 -0.34 -32.41
N CYS A 157 -4.70 -1.10 -31.74
CA CYS A 157 -5.99 -1.53 -32.27
C CYS A 157 -7.06 -0.43 -32.22
N TYR A 158 -7.22 0.19 -31.04
CA TYR A 158 -8.17 1.26 -30.76
C TYR A 158 -9.62 0.97 -31.19
N ASP A 159 -10.06 -0.30 -31.14
CA ASP A 159 -11.45 -0.69 -31.39
C ASP A 159 -12.28 -0.61 -30.12
N ALA A 160 -13.00 0.50 -29.91
CA ALA A 160 -13.76 0.75 -28.71
C ALA A 160 -14.88 -0.28 -28.47
N SER A 161 -15.53 -0.77 -29.55
CA SER A 161 -16.65 -1.70 -29.43
C SER A 161 -16.24 -3.02 -28.79
N THR A 162 -15.16 -3.61 -29.26
CA THR A 162 -14.66 -4.88 -28.75
C THR A 162 -13.90 -4.69 -27.43
N ALA A 163 -13.18 -3.58 -27.25
CA ALA A 163 -12.56 -3.23 -25.97
C ALA A 163 -13.59 -3.09 -24.84
N VAL A 164 -14.73 -2.42 -25.06
CA VAL A 164 -15.82 -2.35 -24.09
C VAL A 164 -16.35 -3.74 -23.74
N ARG A 165 -16.65 -4.57 -24.76
CA ARG A 165 -17.13 -5.96 -24.54
C ARG A 165 -16.12 -6.79 -23.76
N PHE A 166 -14.83 -6.66 -24.04
CA PHE A 166 -13.75 -7.32 -23.31
C PHE A 166 -13.73 -6.92 -21.84
N HIS A 167 -13.69 -5.63 -21.54
CA HIS A 167 -13.61 -5.14 -20.17
C HIS A 167 -14.92 -5.33 -19.38
N VAL A 168 -16.10 -5.37 -20.04
CA VAL A 168 -17.35 -5.82 -19.42
C VAL A 168 -17.23 -7.30 -19.00
N MET A 169 -16.68 -8.16 -19.85
CA MET A 169 -16.38 -9.57 -19.52
C MET A 169 -15.42 -9.65 -18.34
N MET A 170 -14.31 -8.91 -18.35
CA MET A 170 -13.33 -8.89 -17.24
C MET A 170 -13.99 -8.47 -15.94
N SER A 171 -14.88 -7.48 -15.95
CA SER A 171 -15.65 -7.06 -14.78
C SER A 171 -16.54 -8.18 -14.23
N THR A 172 -17.11 -9.06 -15.08
CA THR A 172 -17.90 -10.23 -14.61
C THR A 172 -17.03 -11.30 -13.95
N LEU A 173 -15.73 -11.34 -14.27
CA LEU A 173 -14.74 -12.22 -13.67
C LEU A 173 -14.10 -11.62 -12.40
N GLY A 174 -14.51 -10.41 -12.00
CA GLY A 174 -14.03 -9.76 -10.79
C GLY A 174 -12.78 -8.92 -10.96
N TYR A 175 -12.39 -8.59 -12.19
CA TYR A 175 -11.32 -7.63 -12.46
C TYR A 175 -11.87 -6.21 -12.56
N LYS A 176 -11.15 -5.24 -12.03
CA LYS A 176 -11.27 -3.83 -12.42
C LYS A 176 -10.52 -3.58 -13.73
N THR A 177 -10.71 -2.39 -14.27
CA THR A 177 -9.97 -1.91 -15.43
C THR A 177 -9.27 -0.60 -15.10
N THR A 178 -8.02 -0.47 -15.49
CA THR A 178 -7.32 0.81 -15.64
C THR A 178 -6.99 1.02 -17.10
N VAL A 179 -6.86 2.27 -17.53
CA VAL A 179 -6.47 2.61 -18.91
C VAL A 179 -5.16 3.38 -18.88
N ALA A 180 -4.25 3.06 -19.82
CA ALA A 180 -2.91 3.63 -19.91
C ALA A 180 -2.68 4.44 -21.20
N PRO A 181 -3.43 5.52 -21.43
CA PRO A 181 -3.34 6.32 -22.66
C PRO A 181 -2.00 7.06 -22.77
N TYR A 182 -1.57 7.31 -24.05
CA TYR A 182 -0.61 8.35 -24.38
C TYR A 182 -1.09 9.19 -25.58
N THR A 183 -2.02 8.66 -26.36
CA THR A 183 -2.61 9.31 -27.53
C THR A 183 -4.07 8.90 -27.72
N ASN A 184 -4.73 9.31 -28.81
CA ASN A 184 -6.09 8.89 -29.21
C ASN A 184 -7.15 9.07 -28.11
N LYS A 185 -7.17 10.23 -27.46
CA LYS A 185 -8.10 10.57 -26.38
C LYS A 185 -9.57 10.22 -26.69
N PRO A 186 -10.11 10.42 -27.92
CA PRO A 186 -11.50 10.03 -28.20
C PRO A 186 -11.80 8.55 -28.01
N PHE A 187 -10.87 7.65 -28.35
CA PHE A 187 -11.03 6.22 -28.08
C PHE A 187 -11.18 5.94 -26.58
N TRP A 188 -10.29 6.49 -25.78
CA TRP A 188 -10.27 6.29 -24.33
C TRP A 188 -11.50 6.88 -23.65
N GLN A 189 -11.97 8.06 -24.07
CA GLN A 189 -13.21 8.66 -23.58
C GLN A 189 -14.40 7.73 -23.84
N ASN A 190 -14.52 7.24 -25.08
CA ASN A 190 -15.59 6.33 -25.48
C ASN A 190 -15.53 5.00 -24.70
N LEU A 191 -14.36 4.40 -24.55
CA LEU A 191 -14.17 3.17 -23.79
C LEU A 191 -14.59 3.34 -22.32
N VAL A 192 -14.07 4.35 -21.62
CA VAL A 192 -14.37 4.60 -20.21
C VAL A 192 -15.85 4.89 -19.99
N GLU A 193 -16.45 5.74 -20.83
CA GLU A 193 -17.86 6.11 -20.74
C GLU A 193 -18.76 4.89 -20.93
N GLN A 194 -18.59 4.12 -21.99
CA GLN A 194 -19.45 2.97 -22.28
C GLN A 194 -19.24 1.83 -21.26
N LEU A 195 -18.01 1.60 -20.85
CA LEU A 195 -17.70 0.58 -19.85
C LEU A 195 -18.38 0.92 -18.52
N ASN A 196 -18.21 2.14 -18.00
CA ASN A 196 -18.78 2.55 -16.73
C ASN A 196 -20.32 2.78 -16.82
N GLN A 197 -20.86 3.05 -18.00
CA GLN A 197 -22.31 3.04 -18.22
C GLN A 197 -22.87 1.61 -18.12
N SER A 198 -22.16 0.62 -18.67
CA SER A 198 -22.58 -0.78 -18.66
C SER A 198 -22.33 -1.46 -17.31
N ARG A 199 -21.23 -1.10 -16.65
CA ARG A 199 -20.73 -1.64 -15.38
C ARG A 199 -20.17 -0.50 -14.53
N PRO A 200 -20.98 0.17 -13.71
CA PRO A 200 -20.55 1.30 -12.88
C PRO A 200 -19.31 0.97 -12.03
N GLY A 201 -18.26 1.78 -12.16
CA GLY A 201 -17.00 1.61 -11.45
C GLY A 201 -16.15 0.42 -11.93
N ALA A 202 -16.42 -0.16 -13.11
CA ALA A 202 -15.54 -1.17 -13.70
C ALA A 202 -14.20 -0.58 -14.12
N CYS A 203 -14.20 0.58 -14.81
CA CYS A 203 -12.99 1.38 -15.00
C CYS A 203 -12.89 2.38 -13.85
N ASP A 204 -11.76 2.38 -13.15
CA ASP A 204 -11.59 3.15 -11.91
C ASP A 204 -10.38 4.08 -11.90
N ARG A 205 -9.51 4.08 -12.92
CA ARG A 205 -8.29 4.89 -12.95
C ARG A 205 -7.75 5.11 -14.37
N VAL A 206 -7.14 6.27 -14.59
CA VAL A 206 -6.37 6.62 -15.79
C VAL A 206 -4.89 6.70 -15.41
N LEU A 207 -4.05 5.95 -16.10
CA LEU A 207 -2.59 5.96 -15.96
C LEU A 207 -2.01 6.66 -17.20
N ILE A 208 -1.98 8.00 -17.20
CA ILE A 208 -1.52 8.77 -18.36
C ILE A 208 0.00 8.67 -18.52
N GLN A 209 0.45 8.23 -19.67
CA GLN A 209 1.86 8.21 -20.04
C GLN A 209 2.33 9.62 -20.39
N CYS A 210 3.27 10.16 -19.60
CA CYS A 210 3.90 11.46 -19.83
C CYS A 210 5.39 11.27 -20.15
N TYR A 211 5.67 10.28 -21.00
CA TYR A 211 7.00 9.87 -21.44
C TYR A 211 6.93 9.30 -22.87
N ASP A 212 8.05 9.09 -23.53
CA ASP A 212 8.15 8.58 -24.90
C ASP A 212 7.16 9.26 -25.86
N GLY A 213 6.25 8.52 -26.48
CA GLY A 213 5.22 9.06 -27.36
C GLY A 213 4.23 10.03 -26.70
N GLY A 214 4.13 9.95 -25.37
CA GLY A 214 3.29 10.82 -24.53
C GLY A 214 4.05 11.93 -23.80
N ALA A 215 5.31 12.20 -24.12
CA ALA A 215 6.17 13.14 -23.38
C ALA A 215 5.61 14.57 -23.23
N TYR A 216 4.71 14.98 -24.13
CA TYR A 216 4.05 16.30 -24.10
C TYR A 216 2.66 16.28 -23.48
N ASN A 217 2.19 15.14 -22.96
CA ASN A 217 0.90 15.08 -22.30
C ASN A 217 0.89 15.90 -21.01
N ASN A 218 -0.18 16.69 -20.83
CA ASN A 218 -0.50 17.27 -19.55
C ASN A 218 -1.57 16.38 -18.89
N PRO A 219 -1.32 15.79 -17.71
CA PRO A 219 -2.25 14.88 -17.02
C PRO A 219 -3.64 15.50 -16.81
N SER A 220 -3.73 16.80 -16.51
CA SER A 220 -5.02 17.48 -16.30
C SER A 220 -5.95 17.44 -17.49
N ASP A 221 -5.42 17.26 -18.70
CA ASP A 221 -6.23 17.13 -19.92
C ASP A 221 -6.86 15.73 -20.06
N TRP A 222 -6.50 14.77 -19.21
CA TRP A 222 -6.91 13.36 -19.33
C TRP A 222 -7.90 12.91 -18.26
N ALA A 223 -8.70 13.82 -17.73
CA ALA A 223 -9.81 13.49 -16.82
C ALA A 223 -10.94 12.79 -17.60
N LEU A 224 -10.84 11.48 -17.78
CA LEU A 224 -11.81 10.65 -18.46
C LEU A 224 -12.94 10.27 -17.50
N GLY A 225 -14.15 10.77 -17.70
CA GLY A 225 -15.31 10.40 -16.89
C GLY A 225 -15.16 10.68 -15.37
N ASN A 226 -14.39 11.69 -14.98
CA ASN A 226 -14.05 12.05 -13.61
C ASN A 226 -13.24 10.97 -12.87
N LEU A 227 -12.56 10.07 -13.58
CA LEU A 227 -11.67 9.10 -12.98
C LEU A 227 -10.41 9.79 -12.41
N PRO A 228 -9.84 9.26 -11.33
CA PRO A 228 -8.53 9.70 -10.85
C PRO A 228 -7.46 9.48 -11.92
N VAL A 229 -6.62 10.48 -12.11
CA VAL A 229 -5.52 10.47 -13.07
C VAL A 229 -4.20 10.30 -12.32
N HIS A 230 -3.43 9.29 -12.70
CA HIS A 230 -2.06 9.08 -12.25
C HIS A 230 -1.10 9.39 -13.39
N ALA A 231 -0.10 10.22 -13.12
CA ALA A 231 0.86 10.67 -14.13
C ALA A 231 2.10 9.78 -14.15
N GLY A 232 2.46 9.27 -15.32
CA GLY A 232 3.62 8.40 -15.51
C GLY A 232 4.91 9.16 -15.81
N ARG A 233 6.01 8.71 -15.24
CA ARG A 233 7.37 9.10 -15.58
C ARG A 233 8.24 7.88 -15.81
N THR A 234 9.38 8.07 -16.47
CA THR A 234 10.38 7.02 -16.66
C THR A 234 11.58 7.27 -15.74
N ASN A 235 12.34 6.20 -15.48
CA ASN A 235 13.60 6.29 -14.74
C ASN A 235 14.82 6.53 -15.65
N TYR A 236 14.62 6.68 -16.96
CA TYR A 236 15.70 6.84 -17.94
C TYR A 236 15.65 8.16 -18.73
N GLN A 237 14.50 8.86 -18.80
CA GLN A 237 14.38 10.14 -19.53
C GLN A 237 14.65 11.36 -18.64
N SER A 238 14.47 11.24 -17.36
CA SER A 238 14.66 12.31 -16.38
C SER A 238 15.22 11.73 -15.08
N SER A 239 15.94 12.52 -14.32
CA SER A 239 16.32 12.16 -12.96
C SER A 239 15.07 11.97 -12.08
N MET A 240 15.26 11.30 -10.94
CA MET A 240 14.20 11.16 -9.94
C MET A 240 13.75 12.54 -9.45
N GLU A 241 14.69 13.42 -9.16
CA GLU A 241 14.44 14.77 -8.65
C GLU A 241 13.60 15.60 -9.64
N GLU A 242 13.92 15.56 -10.93
CA GLU A 242 13.14 16.23 -11.98
C GLU A 242 11.72 15.63 -12.12
N SER A 243 11.61 14.32 -12.04
CA SER A 243 10.33 13.62 -12.12
C SER A 243 9.44 13.94 -10.93
N ILE A 244 9.98 13.97 -9.71
CA ILE A 244 9.26 14.33 -8.49
C ILE A 244 8.82 15.80 -8.54
N ALA A 245 9.69 16.73 -8.91
CA ALA A 245 9.35 18.15 -9.05
C ALA A 245 8.24 18.35 -10.11
N GLN A 246 8.25 17.59 -11.20
CA GLN A 246 7.17 17.65 -12.19
C GLN A 246 5.85 17.10 -11.63
N MET A 247 5.88 16.00 -10.86
CA MET A 247 4.68 15.45 -10.20
C MET A 247 4.12 16.42 -9.15
N GLU A 248 4.96 17.14 -8.41
CA GLU A 248 4.52 18.21 -7.50
C GLU A 248 3.79 19.33 -8.24
N THR A 249 4.27 19.70 -9.43
CA THR A 249 3.59 20.67 -10.28
C THR A 249 2.21 20.15 -10.71
N TRP A 250 2.13 18.90 -11.14
CA TRP A 250 0.87 18.28 -11.58
C TRP A 250 -0.13 18.04 -10.44
N ARG A 251 0.35 17.85 -9.19
CA ARG A 251 -0.52 17.76 -8.01
C ARG A 251 -1.45 18.96 -7.87
N ASN A 252 -1.02 20.13 -8.31
CA ASN A 252 -1.84 21.35 -8.22
C ASN A 252 -3.03 21.33 -9.20
N ASP A 253 -3.02 20.42 -10.17
CA ASP A 253 -4.12 20.19 -11.08
C ASP A 253 -5.18 19.32 -10.39
N ASN A 254 -6.43 19.78 -10.38
CA ASN A 254 -7.52 19.22 -9.56
C ASN A 254 -7.85 17.74 -9.81
N ASN A 255 -7.40 17.16 -10.91
CA ASN A 255 -7.71 15.80 -11.31
C ASN A 255 -6.50 14.85 -11.27
N VAL A 256 -5.31 15.33 -10.90
CA VAL A 256 -4.12 14.49 -10.75
C VAL A 256 -4.01 14.04 -9.30
N SER A 257 -4.13 12.75 -9.06
CA SER A 257 -4.21 12.16 -7.73
C SER A 257 -3.17 11.10 -7.44
N GLY A 258 -2.27 10.80 -8.40
CA GLY A 258 -1.24 9.80 -8.20
C GLY A 258 -0.12 9.88 -9.23
N GLY A 259 0.88 9.06 -9.04
CA GLY A 259 1.99 8.92 -9.95
C GLY A 259 2.42 7.47 -10.15
N PHE A 260 3.03 7.17 -11.28
CA PHE A 260 3.62 5.86 -11.52
C PHE A 260 4.95 5.97 -12.27
N VAL A 261 5.72 4.88 -12.22
CA VAL A 261 7.02 4.80 -12.90
C VAL A 261 7.02 3.65 -13.89
N TRP A 262 7.39 3.94 -15.11
CA TRP A 262 7.80 3.00 -16.14
C TRP A 262 9.33 3.00 -16.18
N VAL A 263 10.04 1.94 -15.89
CA VAL A 263 9.65 0.57 -15.56
C VAL A 263 10.74 -0.04 -14.65
N TYR A 264 10.37 -0.89 -13.69
CA TYR A 264 11.31 -1.70 -12.94
C TYR A 264 11.78 -2.87 -13.81
N ASN A 265 12.93 -2.70 -14.41
CA ASN A 265 13.64 -3.69 -15.22
C ASN A 265 15.14 -3.69 -14.94
N ASP A 266 15.58 -2.92 -13.94
CA ASP A 266 16.99 -2.73 -13.60
C ASP A 266 17.14 -2.69 -12.07
N GLU A 267 18.17 -3.36 -11.56
CA GLU A 267 18.47 -3.44 -10.13
C GLU A 267 19.05 -2.14 -9.53
N THR A 268 19.44 -1.19 -10.38
CA THR A 268 20.27 -0.04 -9.96
C THR A 268 19.49 1.07 -9.29
N TRP A 269 18.17 1.17 -9.47
CA TRP A 269 17.41 2.26 -8.90
C TRP A 269 16.69 1.90 -7.59
N ASN A 270 16.63 2.86 -6.68
CA ASN A 270 16.05 2.69 -5.37
C ASN A 270 14.52 2.88 -5.41
N LEU A 271 13.79 1.76 -5.52
CA LEU A 271 12.33 1.72 -5.53
C LEU A 271 11.70 2.43 -4.32
N ASN A 272 12.26 2.23 -3.12
CA ASN A 272 11.75 2.80 -1.88
C ASN A 272 11.82 4.34 -1.91
N LYS A 273 12.93 4.88 -2.43
CA LYS A 273 13.12 6.33 -2.55
C LYS A 273 12.12 6.97 -3.53
N TRP A 274 11.86 6.29 -4.67
CA TRP A 274 10.85 6.72 -5.63
C TRP A 274 9.44 6.69 -5.03
N ALA A 275 9.05 5.55 -4.49
CA ALA A 275 7.70 5.36 -3.96
C ALA A 275 7.40 6.33 -2.81
N SER A 276 8.30 6.43 -1.82
CA SER A 276 8.10 7.33 -0.68
C SER A 276 8.02 8.80 -1.09
N ALA A 277 8.80 9.23 -2.10
CA ALA A 277 8.71 10.59 -2.63
C ALA A 277 7.37 10.84 -3.34
N ILE A 278 6.89 9.92 -4.16
CA ILE A 278 5.57 10.01 -4.82
C ILE A 278 4.45 10.01 -3.77
N ASN A 279 4.55 9.16 -2.73
CA ASN A 279 3.54 9.07 -1.68
C ASN A 279 3.46 10.33 -0.80
N ARG A 280 4.56 11.09 -0.66
CA ARG A 280 4.50 12.42 -0.02
C ARG A 280 3.72 13.45 -0.84
N ILE A 281 3.75 13.31 -2.17
CA ILE A 281 2.98 14.17 -3.08
C ILE A 281 1.51 13.73 -3.10
N PHE A 282 1.25 12.42 -3.22
CA PHE A 282 -0.07 11.82 -3.37
C PHE A 282 -0.34 10.81 -2.23
N PRO A 283 -0.56 11.29 -0.99
CA PRO A 283 -0.68 10.41 0.17
C PRO A 283 -1.96 9.58 0.13
N THR A 284 -1.81 8.26 0.17
CA THR A 284 -2.92 7.31 0.36
C THR A 284 -3.31 7.17 1.82
N HIS A 285 -2.36 7.43 2.71
CA HIS A 285 -2.52 7.31 4.15
C HIS A 285 -2.38 8.68 4.80
N THR A 286 -3.35 9.04 5.62
CA THR A 286 -3.34 10.24 6.47
C THR A 286 -3.93 9.89 7.83
N THR A 287 -3.62 10.68 8.85
CA THR A 287 -4.17 10.50 10.19
C THR A 287 -4.54 11.84 10.81
N ASP A 288 -5.72 11.89 11.43
CA ASP A 288 -6.16 13.02 12.28
C ASP A 288 -5.71 12.81 13.74
N GLU A 289 -5.26 11.60 14.10
CA GLU A 289 -4.79 11.23 15.44
C GLU A 289 -3.33 10.74 15.38
N PRO A 290 -2.34 11.60 15.13
CA PRO A 290 -0.95 11.17 15.06
C PRO A 290 -0.43 10.78 16.44
N ALA A 291 0.17 9.60 16.55
CA ALA A 291 0.92 9.17 17.72
C ALA A 291 2.37 9.64 17.67
N ALA A 292 2.96 9.74 16.48
CA ALA A 292 4.29 10.29 16.27
C ALA A 292 4.40 11.05 14.95
N THR A 293 5.32 12.03 14.90
CA THR A 293 5.72 12.72 13.67
C THR A 293 7.23 12.57 13.47
N PHE A 294 7.62 12.09 12.31
CA PHE A 294 8.99 11.80 11.91
C PHE A 294 9.51 12.85 10.94
N TYR A 295 10.80 13.18 11.02
CA TYR A 295 11.46 14.17 10.18
C TYR A 295 12.74 13.61 9.58
N SER A 296 13.01 13.92 8.31
CA SER A 296 14.23 13.46 7.62
C SER A 296 15.50 14.08 8.17
N ASP A 297 15.42 15.29 8.69
CA ASP A 297 16.56 16.03 9.20
C ASP A 297 16.51 16.19 10.72
N ASN A 298 17.69 16.54 11.29
CA ASN A 298 17.77 16.93 12.69
C ASN A 298 16.96 18.22 12.98
N ASN A 299 16.59 18.41 14.24
CA ASN A 299 15.89 19.60 14.74
C ASN A 299 14.51 19.79 14.08
N PHE A 300 13.82 18.69 13.79
CA PHE A 300 12.45 18.70 13.26
C PHE A 300 12.31 19.44 11.92
N SER A 301 13.26 19.22 11.01
CA SER A 301 13.28 19.80 9.68
C SER A 301 13.35 18.73 8.58
N GLY A 302 13.40 19.15 7.30
CA GLY A 302 13.24 18.28 6.15
C GLY A 302 11.77 17.94 5.88
N TYR A 303 11.49 16.80 5.26
CA TYR A 303 10.10 16.35 5.13
C TYR A 303 9.59 15.82 6.48
N ALA A 304 8.27 15.91 6.68
CA ALA A 304 7.60 15.43 7.88
C ALA A 304 6.48 14.46 7.52
N VAL A 305 6.38 13.35 8.26
CA VAL A 305 5.30 12.36 8.13
C VAL A 305 4.78 12.01 9.51
N SER A 306 3.46 12.06 9.66
CA SER A 306 2.77 11.69 10.90
C SER A 306 2.15 10.31 10.79
N LEU A 307 2.35 9.47 11.81
CA LEU A 307 1.81 8.13 11.90
C LEU A 307 0.90 7.96 13.12
N PRO A 308 -0.22 7.21 13.02
CA PRO A 308 -0.98 6.76 14.18
C PRO A 308 -0.25 5.65 14.94
N GLU A 309 -0.86 5.16 16.02
CA GLU A 309 -0.46 3.92 16.69
C GLU A 309 -0.45 2.76 15.69
N GLY A 310 0.57 1.90 15.72
CA GLY A 310 0.66 0.77 14.80
C GLY A 310 2.05 0.14 14.69
N GLN A 311 2.12 -0.85 13.79
CA GLN A 311 3.35 -1.54 13.42
C GLN A 311 3.59 -1.33 11.93
N TYR A 312 4.80 -0.92 11.57
CA TYR A 312 5.13 -0.49 10.23
C TYR A 312 6.44 -1.14 9.77
N GLY A 313 6.37 -2.01 8.77
CA GLY A 313 7.54 -2.47 8.02
C GLY A 313 8.04 -1.40 7.04
N THR A 314 9.16 -1.65 6.41
CA THR A 314 9.78 -0.67 5.48
C THR A 314 8.85 -0.26 4.33
N GLY A 315 8.14 -1.22 3.72
CA GLY A 315 7.21 -0.92 2.63
C GLY A 315 6.03 -0.08 3.07
N GLU A 316 5.49 -0.34 4.26
CA GLU A 316 4.39 0.44 4.84
C GLU A 316 4.84 1.85 5.20
N LEU A 317 6.02 2.00 5.82
CA LEU A 317 6.60 3.32 6.09
C LEU A 317 6.76 4.14 4.80
N ALA A 318 7.20 3.51 3.72
CA ALA A 318 7.33 4.19 2.44
C ALA A 318 5.99 4.48 1.78
N ALA A 319 4.95 3.66 2.00
CA ALA A 319 3.59 3.97 1.59
C ALA A 319 3.01 5.20 2.32
N TRP A 320 3.41 5.42 3.58
CA TRP A 320 3.15 6.66 4.31
C TRP A 320 4.05 7.84 3.90
N GLY A 321 5.08 7.61 3.09
CA GLY A 321 6.02 8.63 2.61
C GLY A 321 7.35 8.71 3.37
N ILE A 322 7.65 7.78 4.27
CA ILE A 322 8.94 7.70 4.98
C ILE A 322 9.92 6.87 4.17
N THR A 323 10.99 7.49 3.72
CA THR A 323 12.10 6.80 3.02
C THR A 323 12.89 5.93 4.00
N ASP A 324 13.27 4.72 3.59
CA ASP A 324 14.08 3.79 4.41
C ASP A 324 15.40 4.44 4.85
N LYS A 325 15.69 4.34 6.14
CA LYS A 325 16.92 4.88 6.77
C LYS A 325 17.14 6.37 6.54
N ASP A 326 16.07 7.17 6.55
CA ASP A 326 16.13 8.60 6.24
C ASP A 326 15.51 9.47 7.36
N ILE A 327 15.32 8.93 8.57
CA ILE A 327 14.77 9.67 9.71
C ILE A 327 15.87 10.05 10.69
N ALA A 328 15.96 11.35 11.01
CA ALA A 328 16.95 11.91 11.92
C ALA A 328 16.39 12.52 13.21
N SER A 329 15.09 12.90 13.24
CA SER A 329 14.41 13.39 14.43
C SER A 329 12.93 13.00 14.43
N PHE A 330 12.29 13.04 15.62
CA PHE A 330 10.86 12.75 15.74
C PHE A 330 10.23 13.47 16.94
N ARG A 331 8.90 13.64 16.89
CA ARG A 331 8.04 13.97 18.03
C ARG A 331 7.10 12.82 18.31
N LEU A 332 6.99 12.45 19.59
CA LEU A 332 6.12 11.40 20.08
C LEU A 332 5.07 11.99 20.99
N GLN A 333 3.80 11.61 20.83
CA GLN A 333 2.74 12.06 21.73
C GLN A 333 2.95 11.47 23.14
N PRO A 334 2.64 12.24 24.22
CA PRO A 334 2.69 11.71 25.57
C PRO A 334 1.83 10.46 25.73
N GLY A 335 2.34 9.46 26.43
CA GLY A 335 1.65 8.19 26.66
C GLY A 335 1.88 7.15 25.55
N PHE A 336 2.79 7.42 24.62
CA PHE A 336 3.23 6.41 23.64
C PHE A 336 4.69 6.02 23.84
N GLU A 337 5.03 4.84 23.36
CA GLU A 337 6.39 4.33 23.18
C GLU A 337 6.64 4.09 21.69
N LEU A 338 7.78 4.56 21.21
CA LEU A 338 8.30 4.29 19.87
C LEU A 338 9.43 3.27 19.99
N THR A 339 9.31 2.13 19.31
CA THR A 339 10.40 1.17 19.12
C THR A 339 10.79 1.12 17.65
N ALA A 340 12.03 1.47 17.33
CA ALA A 340 12.60 1.41 15.99
C ALA A 340 13.51 0.19 15.82
N TYR A 341 13.55 -0.33 14.59
CA TYR A 341 14.34 -1.51 14.20
C TYR A 341 15.21 -1.21 12.98
N THR A 342 16.31 -1.94 12.85
CA THR A 342 17.27 -1.77 11.72
C THR A 342 16.96 -2.64 10.50
N THR A 343 15.96 -3.51 10.57
CA THR A 343 15.50 -4.41 9.50
C THR A 343 14.09 -4.07 9.07
N ALA A 344 13.63 -4.63 7.95
CA ALA A 344 12.38 -4.25 7.32
C ALA A 344 11.11 -4.75 8.02
N ASP A 345 11.23 -5.71 8.93
CA ASP A 345 10.16 -6.58 9.42
C ASP A 345 10.03 -6.61 10.96
N LEU A 346 10.36 -5.52 11.64
CA LEU A 346 10.35 -5.39 13.10
C LEU A 346 11.33 -6.35 13.82
N THR A 347 12.42 -6.69 13.15
CA THR A 347 13.49 -7.53 13.71
C THR A 347 14.82 -6.79 13.77
N GLY A 348 15.90 -7.50 14.09
CA GLY A 348 17.24 -6.92 14.16
C GLY A 348 17.49 -6.11 15.43
N THR A 349 18.44 -5.18 15.36
CA THR A 349 18.73 -4.29 16.49
C THR A 349 17.60 -3.29 16.67
N SER A 350 17.14 -3.12 17.91
CA SER A 350 16.05 -2.20 18.24
C SER A 350 16.44 -1.21 19.32
N LYS A 351 15.69 -0.12 19.39
CA LYS A 351 15.73 0.86 20.47
C LYS A 351 14.36 1.48 20.66
N SER A 352 13.98 1.65 21.94
CA SER A 352 12.75 2.31 22.33
C SER A 352 13.01 3.70 22.91
N TRP A 353 12.00 4.57 22.77
CA TRP A 353 11.91 5.90 23.37
C TRP A 353 10.50 6.16 23.87
N THR A 354 10.42 6.85 25.01
CA THR A 354 9.19 7.43 25.57
C THR A 354 9.28 8.95 25.69
N ASP A 355 10.42 9.51 25.28
CA ASP A 355 10.65 10.95 25.24
C ASP A 355 9.78 11.60 24.18
N SER A 356 9.07 12.69 24.50
CA SER A 356 8.15 13.37 23.60
C SER A 356 8.82 14.08 22.43
N GLU A 357 10.09 14.45 22.55
CA GLU A 357 10.86 15.12 21.51
C GLU A 357 12.28 14.57 21.42
N MET A 358 12.66 14.19 20.22
CA MET A 358 14.02 13.74 19.88
C MET A 358 14.55 14.59 18.73
N ALA A 359 15.12 15.74 19.02
CA ALA A 359 15.66 16.65 18.01
C ALA A 359 16.84 16.06 17.23
N ARG A 360 17.51 15.05 17.79
CA ARG A 360 18.60 14.29 17.14
C ARG A 360 18.59 12.87 17.64
N MET A 361 18.38 11.91 16.76
CA MET A 361 18.41 10.49 17.12
C MET A 361 19.83 9.95 17.37
N GLY A 362 20.85 10.76 17.18
CA GLY A 362 22.25 10.39 17.42
C GLY A 362 22.70 9.22 16.53
N THR A 363 23.21 8.14 17.12
CA THR A 363 23.63 6.95 16.38
C THR A 363 22.49 6.19 15.73
N TRP A 364 21.23 6.55 16.01
CA TRP A 364 20.03 5.98 15.41
C TRP A 364 19.50 6.81 14.24
N GLY A 365 20.01 8.04 14.07
CA GLY A 365 19.68 8.83 12.86
C GLY A 365 20.05 8.05 11.61
N ASN A 366 19.11 8.03 10.63
CA ASN A 366 19.27 7.36 9.34
C ASN A 366 19.53 5.84 9.42
N ARG A 367 18.96 5.16 10.44
CA ARG A 367 19.10 3.70 10.61
C ARG A 367 17.77 2.96 10.75
N LEU A 368 16.68 3.69 10.98
CA LEU A 368 15.36 3.13 11.14
C LEU A 368 14.87 2.56 9.80
N SER A 369 14.52 1.27 9.79
CA SER A 369 13.92 0.58 8.63
C SER A 369 12.48 0.12 8.90
N SER A 370 12.13 -0.16 10.14
CA SER A 370 10.76 -0.45 10.58
C SER A 370 10.54 0.05 12.00
N LEU A 371 9.29 0.21 12.41
CA LEU A 371 8.98 0.73 13.74
C LEU A 371 7.64 0.23 14.27
N LYS A 372 7.49 0.38 15.59
CA LYS A 372 6.25 0.14 16.33
C LYS A 372 5.98 1.35 17.22
N ILE A 373 4.73 1.81 17.23
CA ILE A 373 4.24 2.87 18.12
C ILE A 373 3.08 2.29 18.93
N GLU A 374 3.19 2.29 20.25
CA GLU A 374 2.20 1.71 21.15
C GLU A 374 1.90 2.66 22.31
N LYS A 375 0.67 2.58 22.82
CA LYS A 375 0.33 3.24 24.08
C LYS A 375 1.06 2.58 25.22
N VAL A 376 1.72 3.39 26.04
CA VAL A 376 2.25 2.92 27.34
C VAL A 376 1.06 2.79 28.28
N GLU A 377 0.81 1.58 28.77
CA GLU A 377 -0.14 1.40 29.85
C GLU A 377 0.35 2.21 31.06
N THR A 378 -0.26 3.38 31.28
CA THR A 378 -0.05 4.09 32.55
C THR A 378 -0.56 3.15 33.64
N PRO A 379 0.25 2.76 34.65
CA PRO A 379 -0.26 1.98 35.76
C PRO A 379 -1.47 2.75 36.31
N THR A 380 -2.64 2.16 36.23
CA THR A 380 -3.87 2.75 36.77
C THR A 380 -3.57 3.19 38.19
N ALA A 381 -3.69 4.47 38.50
CA ALA A 381 -3.54 4.97 39.84
C ALA A 381 -4.37 4.09 40.76
N ILE A 382 -3.77 3.62 41.85
CA ILE A 382 -4.44 2.82 42.88
C ILE A 382 -5.75 3.56 43.19
N GLU A 383 -6.90 2.95 42.86
CA GLU A 383 -8.17 3.42 43.36
C GLU A 383 -8.02 3.57 44.85
N THR A 384 -8.08 4.78 45.37
CA THR A 384 -8.21 5.01 46.79
C THR A 384 -9.52 4.37 47.21
N VAL A 385 -9.42 3.18 47.80
CA VAL A 385 -10.55 2.51 48.42
C VAL A 385 -11.14 3.50 49.39
N GLY A 386 -12.35 3.97 49.08
CA GLY A 386 -13.10 4.90 49.92
C GLY A 386 -13.15 4.40 51.33
N SER A 387 -12.93 5.31 52.25
CA SER A 387 -12.95 5.05 53.71
C SER A 387 -14.30 4.47 54.14
N GLU A 388 -14.41 3.13 54.18
CA GLU A 388 -15.38 2.49 55.05
C GLU A 388 -14.88 2.56 56.49
N GLN A 389 -15.76 2.95 57.39
CA GLN A 389 -15.48 3.09 58.83
C GLN A 389 -14.91 1.80 59.46
N PRO A 390 -14.01 1.93 60.41
CA PRO A 390 -13.25 0.79 60.94
C PRO A 390 -14.15 -0.16 61.73
N ARG A 391 -14.32 -1.36 61.22
CA ARG A 391 -14.60 -2.51 62.08
C ARG A 391 -13.27 -2.90 62.76
N THR A 392 -13.28 -2.86 64.07
CA THR A 392 -12.17 -3.21 64.95
C THR A 392 -11.77 -4.69 64.79
N GLU A 393 -10.82 -4.96 63.90
CA GLU A 393 -9.97 -6.15 63.97
C GLU A 393 -8.51 -5.70 63.78
N GLN A 394 -7.66 -6.12 64.75
CA GLN A 394 -6.26 -5.77 64.81
C GLN A 394 -5.52 -6.36 63.59
N ASN A 395 -5.28 -5.56 62.58
CA ASN A 395 -4.43 -5.94 61.46
C ASN A 395 -2.97 -6.01 61.90
N ALA A 396 -2.45 -7.23 61.98
CA ALA A 396 -1.03 -7.46 62.23
C ALA A 396 -0.21 -7.12 60.97
N VAL A 397 0.78 -6.23 61.10
CA VAL A 397 1.73 -5.89 60.04
C VAL A 397 2.93 -6.82 60.11
N TYR A 398 3.36 -7.33 58.96
CA TYR A 398 4.50 -8.27 58.87
C TYR A 398 5.60 -7.65 58.00
N ASP A 399 6.87 -8.00 58.30
CA ASP A 399 8.01 -7.63 57.44
C ASP A 399 8.07 -8.52 56.16
N VAL A 400 9.00 -8.19 55.25
CA VAL A 400 9.22 -8.92 54.01
C VAL A 400 9.63 -10.39 54.17
N LEU A 401 9.95 -10.80 55.39
CA LEU A 401 10.29 -12.18 55.79
C LEU A 401 9.13 -12.86 56.54
N GLY A 402 7.95 -12.23 56.63
CA GLY A 402 6.75 -12.77 57.25
C GLY A 402 6.72 -12.67 58.80
N ARG A 403 7.56 -11.83 59.43
CA ARG A 403 7.58 -11.66 60.89
C ARG A 403 6.67 -10.50 61.28
N ARG A 404 5.85 -10.70 62.33
CA ARG A 404 4.91 -9.72 62.84
C ARG A 404 5.65 -8.53 63.48
N LEU A 405 5.31 -7.30 63.01
CA LEU A 405 5.89 -6.05 63.53
C LEU A 405 5.09 -5.50 64.70
N PRO A 406 5.74 -4.88 65.69
CA PRO A 406 5.06 -4.25 66.81
C PRO A 406 4.23 -3.05 66.36
N THR A 407 3.03 -2.88 66.92
CA THR A 407 2.12 -1.76 66.62
C THR A 407 2.71 -0.42 67.11
N GLY A 408 3.11 0.43 66.16
CA GLY A 408 3.53 1.81 66.41
C GLY A 408 3.31 2.65 65.16
N ASN A 409 3.03 3.96 65.33
CA ASN A 409 2.71 4.91 64.25
C ASN A 409 3.77 4.91 63.14
N ARG A 410 3.53 4.19 62.03
CA ARG A 410 4.40 4.21 60.86
C ARG A 410 3.55 4.13 59.59
N THR A 411 3.89 4.95 58.61
CA THR A 411 3.26 4.96 57.30
C THR A 411 3.74 3.77 56.47
N ALA A 412 2.85 2.91 56.05
CA ALA A 412 3.16 1.76 55.19
C ALA A 412 2.83 2.09 53.73
N ILE A 413 3.72 1.75 52.82
CA ILE A 413 3.50 1.83 51.39
C ILE A 413 3.26 0.40 50.87
N SER A 414 2.12 0.20 50.24
CA SER A 414 1.78 -1.05 49.56
C SER A 414 2.28 -1.03 48.12
N VAL A 415 3.07 -1.99 47.71
CA VAL A 415 3.56 -2.13 46.34
C VAL A 415 2.98 -3.43 45.75
N THR A 416 2.24 -3.33 44.69
CA THR A 416 1.70 -4.49 43.97
C THR A 416 2.61 -4.81 42.78
N LYS A 417 3.20 -5.99 42.79
CA LYS A 417 4.05 -6.45 41.68
C LYS A 417 3.35 -7.61 40.98
N GLY A 418 2.83 -7.36 39.77
CA GLY A 418 2.28 -8.41 38.92
C GLY A 418 1.05 -9.13 39.47
N ARG A 419 0.49 -10.04 38.71
CA ARG A 419 -0.66 -10.85 39.12
C ARG A 419 -0.43 -11.50 40.49
N LYS A 420 -1.07 -10.97 41.59
CA LYS A 420 -1.38 -11.65 42.84
C LYS A 420 -0.38 -11.63 44.01
N GLN A 421 0.44 -10.62 44.16
CA GLN A 421 1.03 -10.46 45.52
C GLN A 421 1.13 -8.98 45.88
N THR A 422 0.39 -8.58 46.93
CA THR A 422 0.53 -7.28 47.56
C THR A 422 1.65 -7.39 48.62
N GLN A 423 2.72 -6.63 48.48
CA GLN A 423 3.78 -6.50 49.47
C GLN A 423 3.69 -5.13 50.11
N THR A 424 3.63 -5.09 51.43
CA THR A 424 3.64 -3.85 52.19
C THR A 424 5.07 -3.62 52.71
N ALA A 425 5.70 -2.51 52.32
CA ALA A 425 7.00 -2.11 52.81
C ALA A 425 6.87 -0.94 53.78
N THR A 426 7.60 -0.95 54.88
CA THR A 426 7.66 0.12 55.88
C THR A 426 8.94 0.90 55.66
N LEU A 427 8.85 2.23 55.48
CA LEU A 427 10.01 3.13 55.46
C LEU A 427 10.39 3.53 56.88
N HIS A 428 11.68 3.47 57.19
CA HIS A 428 12.29 3.96 58.40
C HIS A 428 12.66 5.43 58.30
#